data_b627e73f0e8ae52c4107e256a6e7be48
#
_entry.id   b627e73f0e8ae52c4107e256a6e7be48
#
_cell.length_a   1.000
_cell.length_b   1.000
_cell.length_c   1.000
_cell.angle_alpha   90.00
_cell.angle_beta   90.00
_cell.angle_gamma   90.00
#
_symmetry.space_group_name_H-M   'P 1'
#
loop_
_entity.id
_entity.type
_entity.pdbx_description
1 polymer ?
#
loop_
_entity_poly.entity_id
_entity_poly.type
_entity_poly.pdbx_seq_one_letter_code
_entity_poly.pdbx_strand_id
1 'polypeptide(L)'
;METFWNTIASYNAATWPAQLALTLAAVVLTLLLYFRPSPAVRIAMKVFMALLNFWIAGVYYLVCCEPREHHDLLALFWAIMGCIWVYDLAVGHASLQRTGNHKAFAAQLLAMPLVYPLFSLLLGRTFPMITSPVMPCSVAVFTIGLMLAFSERVNIVLAMFLCHWALIGLSKVYFFGIPEDYLLACSIVPALYLFFREYIRDNAGRPTKPSPRVLNALLAVMCLIIGCFFAFTLLHQLNLFTDC
;
A
#
# COMPACT_ATOMS: atom_id res chain seq x y z
N MET A 1 1.17 -19.60 11.28
CA MET A 1 0.81 -19.73 9.85
C MET A 1 -0.67 -20.06 9.65
N GLU A 2 -1.24 -21.00 10.39
CA GLU A 2 -2.66 -21.37 10.33
C GLU A 2 -3.59 -20.17 10.61
N THR A 3 -3.35 -19.41 11.67
CA THR A 3 -4.12 -18.21 12.02
C THR A 3 -4.16 -17.18 10.88
N PHE A 4 -3.05 -17.01 10.13
CA PHE A 4 -2.97 -16.10 9.00
C PHE A 4 -3.94 -16.53 7.88
N TRP A 5 -3.92 -17.82 7.48
CA TRP A 5 -4.76 -18.31 6.41
C TRP A 5 -6.24 -18.40 6.81
N ASN A 6 -6.53 -18.70 8.08
CA ASN A 6 -7.89 -18.67 8.62
C ASN A 6 -8.47 -17.25 8.60
N THR A 7 -7.66 -16.24 8.93
CA THR A 7 -8.05 -14.82 8.80
C THR A 7 -8.39 -14.46 7.35
N ILE A 8 -7.53 -14.87 6.39
CA ILE A 8 -7.78 -14.64 4.96
C ILE A 8 -9.06 -15.33 4.52
N ALA A 9 -9.27 -16.57 4.93
CA ALA A 9 -10.47 -17.34 4.59
C ALA A 9 -11.75 -16.66 5.10
N SER A 10 -11.76 -16.22 6.36
CA SER A 10 -12.90 -15.50 6.95
C SER A 10 -13.15 -14.17 6.23
N TYR A 11 -12.11 -13.40 5.95
CA TYR A 11 -12.22 -12.15 5.20
C TYR A 11 -12.79 -12.37 3.80
N ASN A 12 -12.26 -13.33 3.05
CA ASN A 12 -12.73 -13.62 1.71
C ASN A 12 -14.17 -14.13 1.71
N ALA A 13 -14.52 -15.09 2.59
CA ALA A 13 -15.87 -15.63 2.69
C ALA A 13 -16.92 -14.55 3.01
N ALA A 14 -16.59 -13.65 3.93
CA ALA A 14 -17.50 -12.60 4.37
C ALA A 14 -17.63 -11.43 3.37
N THR A 15 -16.58 -11.12 2.61
CA THR A 15 -16.50 -9.83 1.88
C THR A 15 -16.27 -9.96 0.36
N TRP A 16 -16.24 -11.17 -0.21
CA TRP A 16 -15.93 -11.35 -1.64
C TRP A 16 -16.78 -10.52 -2.62
N PRO A 17 -18.11 -10.26 -2.40
CA PRO A 17 -18.85 -9.42 -3.34
C PRO A 17 -18.38 -7.96 -3.32
N ALA A 18 -18.09 -7.44 -2.12
CA ALA A 18 -17.55 -6.09 -1.97
C ALA A 18 -16.12 -5.98 -2.54
N GLN A 19 -15.29 -6.99 -2.34
CA GLN A 19 -13.94 -7.05 -2.93
C GLN A 19 -14.00 -7.04 -4.46
N LEU A 20 -14.95 -7.77 -5.06
CA LEU A 20 -15.17 -7.77 -6.50
C LEU A 20 -15.58 -6.38 -6.99
N ALA A 21 -16.53 -5.72 -6.31
CA ALA A 21 -16.96 -4.37 -6.65
C ALA A 21 -15.81 -3.35 -6.55
N LEU A 22 -15.02 -3.42 -5.48
CA LEU A 22 -13.84 -2.55 -5.30
C LEU A 22 -12.77 -2.82 -6.37
N THR A 23 -12.53 -4.07 -6.73
CA THR A 23 -11.59 -4.43 -7.79
C THR A 23 -12.04 -3.89 -9.15
N LEU A 24 -13.31 -4.05 -9.48
CA LEU A 24 -13.88 -3.49 -10.71
C LEU A 24 -13.80 -1.98 -10.74
N ALA A 25 -14.11 -1.30 -9.62
CA ALA A 25 -13.97 0.15 -9.50
C ALA A 25 -12.51 0.59 -9.69
N ALA A 26 -11.52 -0.11 -9.12
CA ALA A 26 -10.10 0.17 -9.32
C ALA A 26 -9.71 0.07 -10.79
N VAL A 27 -10.13 -0.99 -11.48
CA VAL A 27 -9.86 -1.21 -12.91
C VAL A 27 -10.50 -0.10 -13.75
N VAL A 28 -11.79 0.17 -13.55
CA VAL A 28 -12.54 1.20 -14.30
C VAL A 28 -11.91 2.58 -14.09
N LEU A 29 -11.64 2.98 -12.86
CA LEU A 29 -11.02 4.28 -12.56
C LEU A 29 -9.62 4.39 -13.16
N THR A 30 -8.83 3.33 -13.12
CA THR A 30 -7.49 3.30 -13.74
C THR A 30 -7.58 3.45 -15.27
N LEU A 31 -8.50 2.76 -15.91
CA LEU A 31 -8.73 2.88 -17.35
C LEU A 31 -9.26 4.28 -17.72
N LEU A 32 -10.15 4.85 -16.92
CA LEU A 32 -10.63 6.23 -17.11
C LEU A 32 -9.50 7.25 -16.96
N LEU A 33 -8.63 7.11 -15.96
CA LEU A 33 -7.44 7.96 -15.82
C LEU A 33 -6.50 7.83 -17.01
N TYR A 34 -6.41 6.65 -17.60
CA TYR A 34 -5.53 6.40 -18.75
C TYR A 34 -6.09 6.95 -20.06
N PHE A 35 -7.36 6.68 -20.36
CA PHE A 35 -7.98 6.99 -21.66
C PHE A 35 -8.76 8.30 -21.68
N ARG A 36 -9.34 8.72 -20.55
CA ARG A 36 -10.20 9.91 -20.45
C ARG A 36 -9.91 10.70 -19.16
N PRO A 37 -8.70 11.20 -18.97
CA PRO A 37 -8.35 11.95 -17.77
C PRO A 37 -9.17 13.23 -17.67
N SER A 38 -10.00 13.35 -16.65
CA SER A 38 -10.77 14.55 -16.31
C SER A 38 -10.57 14.93 -14.85
N PRO A 39 -10.83 16.17 -14.43
CA PRO A 39 -10.78 16.54 -13.03
C PRO A 39 -11.66 15.65 -12.14
N ALA A 40 -12.87 15.33 -12.61
CA ALA A 40 -13.80 14.45 -11.90
C ALA A 40 -13.22 13.04 -11.69
N VAL A 41 -12.60 12.44 -12.71
CA VAL A 41 -11.97 11.11 -12.61
C VAL A 41 -10.79 11.14 -11.62
N ARG A 42 -10.00 12.20 -11.59
CA ARG A 42 -8.89 12.35 -10.63
C ARG A 42 -9.39 12.44 -9.19
N ILE A 43 -10.46 13.24 -8.97
CA ILE A 43 -11.11 13.33 -7.66
C ILE A 43 -11.69 11.97 -7.27
N ALA A 44 -12.42 11.32 -8.17
CA ALA A 44 -13.01 10.00 -7.93
C ALA A 44 -11.93 8.96 -7.55
N MET A 45 -10.77 8.95 -8.24
CA MET A 45 -9.66 8.05 -7.88
C MET A 45 -9.10 8.36 -6.49
N LYS A 46 -8.93 9.63 -6.11
CA LYS A 46 -8.44 9.98 -4.77
C LYS A 46 -9.43 9.57 -3.68
N VAL A 47 -10.72 9.82 -3.89
CA VAL A 47 -11.79 9.36 -2.99
C VAL A 47 -11.78 7.84 -2.88
N PHE A 48 -11.68 7.15 -4.00
CA PHE A 48 -11.58 5.69 -4.04
C PHE A 48 -10.38 5.18 -3.24
N MET A 49 -9.19 5.80 -3.40
CA MET A 49 -8.00 5.42 -2.65
C MET A 49 -8.16 5.66 -1.14
N ALA A 50 -8.78 6.77 -0.73
CA ALA A 50 -9.09 7.02 0.67
C ALA A 50 -10.03 5.93 1.23
N LEU A 51 -11.13 5.65 0.53
CA LEU A 51 -12.09 4.60 0.92
C LEU A 51 -11.44 3.22 0.98
N LEU A 52 -10.59 2.88 0.02
CA LEU A 52 -9.89 1.60 -0.03
C LEU A 52 -8.93 1.42 1.17
N ASN A 53 -8.21 2.47 1.55
CA ASN A 53 -7.34 2.44 2.73
C ASN A 53 -8.15 2.32 4.03
N PHE A 54 -9.29 3.04 4.16
CA PHE A 54 -10.18 2.89 5.31
C PHE A 54 -10.87 1.53 5.35
N TRP A 55 -11.19 0.93 4.19
CA TRP A 55 -11.67 -0.45 4.11
C TRP A 55 -10.66 -1.43 4.68
N ILE A 56 -9.38 -1.30 4.29
CA ILE A 56 -8.31 -2.14 4.85
C ILE A 56 -8.19 -1.93 6.35
N ALA A 57 -8.19 -0.69 6.82
CA ALA A 57 -8.09 -0.39 8.25
C ALA A 57 -9.26 -0.98 9.04
N GLY A 58 -10.50 -0.70 8.62
CA GLY A 58 -11.71 -1.08 9.35
C GLY A 58 -12.08 -2.55 9.13
N VAL A 59 -12.31 -2.95 7.88
CA VAL A 59 -12.86 -4.29 7.61
C VAL A 59 -11.79 -5.37 7.73
N TYR A 60 -10.62 -5.18 7.11
CA TYR A 60 -9.59 -6.21 7.13
C TYR A 60 -8.94 -6.30 8.53
N TYR A 61 -8.44 -5.18 9.09
CA TYR A 61 -7.68 -5.22 10.34
C TYR A 61 -8.57 -5.23 11.59
N LEU A 62 -9.53 -4.31 11.75
CA LEU A 62 -10.31 -4.24 12.99
C LEU A 62 -11.36 -5.34 13.11
N VAL A 63 -11.96 -5.78 11.98
CA VAL A 63 -13.02 -6.80 12.04
C VAL A 63 -12.47 -8.20 11.82
N CYS A 64 -11.72 -8.43 10.72
CA CYS A 64 -11.32 -9.79 10.35
C CYS A 64 -10.01 -10.24 11.01
N CYS A 65 -9.12 -9.31 11.37
CA CYS A 65 -7.84 -9.64 12.01
C CYS A 65 -7.87 -9.56 13.54
N GLU A 66 -9.02 -9.40 14.17
CA GLU A 66 -9.15 -9.34 15.63
C GLU A 66 -8.37 -10.45 16.38
N PRO A 67 -8.31 -11.70 15.91
CA PRO A 67 -7.53 -12.74 16.59
C PRO A 67 -6.00 -12.58 16.47
N ARG A 68 -5.51 -11.59 15.71
CA ARG A 68 -4.08 -11.37 15.47
C ARG A 68 -3.56 -10.25 16.34
N GLU A 69 -2.42 -10.48 16.97
CA GLU A 69 -1.73 -9.45 17.73
C GLU A 69 -1.39 -8.23 16.88
N HIS A 70 -1.48 -7.04 17.48
CA HIS A 70 -1.18 -5.74 16.86
C HIS A 70 -2.02 -5.39 15.61
N HIS A 71 -3.20 -6.01 15.44
CA HIS A 71 -4.12 -5.68 14.35
C HIS A 71 -4.60 -4.22 14.39
N ASP A 72 -4.81 -3.67 15.59
CA ASP A 72 -5.16 -2.27 15.85
C ASP A 72 -4.09 -1.29 15.35
N LEU A 73 -2.82 -1.62 15.58
CA LEU A 73 -1.69 -0.82 15.12
C LEU A 73 -1.60 -0.80 13.60
N LEU A 74 -1.83 -1.94 12.96
CA LEU A 74 -1.87 -2.04 11.50
C LEU A 74 -3.10 -1.34 10.93
N ALA A 75 -4.23 -1.38 11.64
CA ALA A 75 -5.42 -0.61 11.29
C ALA A 75 -5.13 0.90 11.34
N LEU A 76 -4.47 1.39 12.40
CA LEU A 76 -4.05 2.78 12.50
C LEU A 76 -3.13 3.19 11.35
N PHE A 77 -2.16 2.34 11.00
CA PHE A 77 -1.26 2.57 9.87
C PHE A 77 -2.03 2.84 8.56
N TRP A 78 -3.00 1.98 8.24
CA TRP A 78 -3.81 2.10 7.04
C TRP A 78 -4.81 3.26 7.11
N ALA A 79 -5.34 3.56 8.30
CA ALA A 79 -6.19 4.73 8.51
C ALA A 79 -5.42 6.03 8.26
N ILE A 80 -4.16 6.13 8.70
CA ILE A 80 -3.30 7.29 8.41
C ILE A 80 -3.09 7.45 6.90
N MET A 81 -2.85 6.35 6.17
CA MET A 81 -2.75 6.41 4.70
C MET A 81 -4.06 6.91 4.07
N GLY A 82 -5.21 6.48 4.58
CA GLY A 82 -6.52 7.01 4.18
C GLY A 82 -6.66 8.51 4.42
N CYS A 83 -6.25 8.97 5.60
CA CYS A 83 -6.23 10.41 5.94
C CYS A 83 -5.30 11.22 5.03
N ILE A 84 -4.14 10.67 4.61
CA ILE A 84 -3.23 11.33 3.67
C ILE A 84 -3.94 11.53 2.31
N TRP A 85 -4.72 10.55 1.84
CA TRP A 85 -5.51 10.70 0.61
C TRP A 85 -6.63 11.74 0.75
N VAL A 86 -7.30 11.81 1.90
CA VAL A 86 -8.30 12.86 2.20
C VAL A 86 -7.62 14.24 2.23
N TYR A 87 -6.47 14.36 2.87
CA TYR A 87 -5.68 15.59 2.85
C TYR A 87 -5.29 16.00 1.43
N ASP A 88 -4.89 15.02 0.61
CA ASP A 88 -4.51 15.27 -0.79
C ASP A 88 -5.71 15.72 -1.66
N LEU A 89 -6.93 15.34 -1.31
CA LEU A 89 -8.15 15.88 -1.94
C LEU A 89 -8.29 17.39 -1.71
N ALA A 90 -7.96 17.87 -0.51
CA ALA A 90 -8.08 19.28 -0.15
C ALA A 90 -6.92 20.12 -0.73
N VAL A 91 -5.70 19.60 -0.72
CA VAL A 91 -4.48 20.34 -1.11
C VAL A 91 -4.13 20.16 -2.59
N GLY A 92 -4.55 19.04 -3.20
CA GLY A 92 -4.29 18.77 -4.61
C GLY A 92 -2.81 18.51 -4.93
N HIS A 93 -2.03 17.97 -3.99
CA HIS A 93 -0.59 17.74 -4.16
C HIS A 93 -0.29 16.70 -5.25
N ALA A 94 -0.94 15.54 -5.21
CA ALA A 94 -0.84 14.54 -6.27
C ALA A 94 -1.71 14.94 -7.46
N SER A 95 -1.08 15.15 -8.60
CA SER A 95 -1.79 15.65 -9.79
C SER A 95 -2.66 14.59 -10.47
N LEU A 96 -2.36 13.29 -10.28
CA LEU A 96 -2.96 12.16 -10.99
C LEU A 96 -3.08 12.39 -12.51
N GLN A 97 -2.03 12.96 -13.10
CA GLN A 97 -1.89 13.15 -14.53
C GLN A 97 -0.94 12.10 -15.08
N ARG A 98 -1.23 11.63 -16.29
CA ARG A 98 -0.43 10.61 -16.94
C ARG A 98 1.02 11.09 -17.10
N THR A 99 1.93 10.39 -16.49
CA THR A 99 3.38 10.60 -16.68
C THR A 99 3.86 9.75 -17.85
N GLY A 100 4.77 10.29 -18.67
CA GLY A 100 5.34 9.55 -19.80
C GLY A 100 6.34 8.47 -19.39
N ASN A 101 6.78 8.48 -18.14
CA ASN A 101 7.87 7.68 -17.61
C ASN A 101 7.38 6.34 -17.06
N HIS A 102 8.18 5.29 -17.18
CA HIS A 102 7.96 3.97 -16.56
C HIS A 102 6.65 3.25 -16.91
N LYS A 103 6.07 3.49 -18.12
CA LYS A 103 4.73 3.00 -18.50
C LYS A 103 4.56 1.49 -18.36
N ALA A 104 5.50 0.70 -18.86
CA ALA A 104 5.41 -0.76 -18.82
C ALA A 104 5.49 -1.28 -17.38
N PHE A 105 6.44 -0.75 -16.60
CA PHE A 105 6.62 -1.17 -15.22
C PHE A 105 5.46 -0.74 -14.32
N ALA A 106 4.95 0.49 -14.50
CA ALA A 106 3.77 0.96 -13.78
C ALA A 106 2.52 0.13 -14.14
N ALA A 107 2.34 -0.25 -15.41
CA ALA A 107 1.25 -1.13 -15.82
C ALA A 107 1.35 -2.52 -15.18
N GLN A 108 2.55 -3.08 -15.08
CA GLN A 108 2.77 -4.34 -14.34
C GLN A 108 2.33 -4.23 -12.88
N LEU A 109 2.76 -3.17 -12.16
CA LEU A 109 2.37 -2.97 -10.77
C LEU A 109 0.86 -2.75 -10.60
N LEU A 110 0.21 -2.04 -11.53
CA LEU A 110 -1.24 -1.86 -11.53
C LEU A 110 -2.01 -3.16 -11.77
N ALA A 111 -1.44 -4.09 -12.54
CA ALA A 111 -2.03 -5.40 -12.79
C ALA A 111 -1.74 -6.41 -11.67
N MET A 112 -0.71 -6.20 -10.85
CA MET A 112 -0.29 -7.14 -9.79
C MET A 112 -1.41 -7.54 -8.83
N PRO A 113 -2.33 -6.67 -8.37
CA PRO A 113 -3.44 -7.09 -7.53
C PRO A 113 -4.28 -8.23 -8.13
N LEU A 114 -4.40 -8.28 -9.46
CA LEU A 114 -5.11 -9.36 -10.15
C LEU A 114 -4.26 -10.64 -10.24
N VAL A 115 -2.94 -10.52 -10.15
CA VAL A 115 -2.01 -11.65 -10.18
C VAL A 115 -1.95 -12.37 -8.84
N TYR A 116 -2.16 -11.65 -7.72
CA TYR A 116 -2.12 -12.24 -6.38
C TYR A 116 -2.99 -13.51 -6.21
N PRO A 117 -4.31 -13.47 -6.52
CA PRO A 117 -5.13 -14.67 -6.41
C PRO A 117 -4.70 -15.78 -7.37
N LEU A 118 -4.23 -15.43 -8.57
CA LEU A 118 -3.73 -16.41 -9.53
C LEU A 118 -2.46 -17.10 -9.00
N PHE A 119 -1.58 -16.34 -8.35
CA PHE A 119 -0.37 -16.88 -7.75
C PHE A 119 -0.69 -17.84 -6.58
N SER A 120 -1.65 -17.48 -5.72
CA SER A 120 -2.14 -18.39 -4.67
C SER A 120 -2.72 -19.69 -5.25
N LEU A 121 -3.49 -19.61 -6.34
CA LEU A 121 -4.03 -20.79 -7.02
C LEU A 121 -2.92 -21.68 -7.61
N LEU A 122 -1.88 -21.08 -8.20
CA LEU A 122 -0.72 -21.82 -8.73
C LEU A 122 0.06 -22.55 -7.63
N LEU A 123 0.06 -22.00 -6.41
CA LEU A 123 0.64 -22.63 -5.23
C LEU A 123 -0.26 -23.72 -4.61
N GLY A 124 -1.36 -24.09 -5.28
CA GLY A 124 -2.26 -25.15 -4.84
C GLY A 124 -3.29 -24.72 -3.78
N ARG A 125 -3.44 -23.42 -3.52
CA ARG A 125 -4.46 -22.92 -2.61
C ARG A 125 -5.79 -22.79 -3.32
N THR A 126 -6.89 -22.93 -2.55
CA THR A 126 -8.25 -22.81 -3.09
C THR A 126 -9.04 -21.77 -2.30
N PHE A 127 -10.07 -21.20 -2.93
CA PHE A 127 -10.99 -20.31 -2.23
C PHE A 127 -11.63 -21.05 -1.03
N PRO A 128 -11.76 -20.40 0.15
CA PRO A 128 -11.47 -19.00 0.45
C PRO A 128 -10.03 -18.69 0.90
N MET A 129 -9.11 -19.65 0.99
CA MET A 129 -7.72 -19.49 1.46
C MET A 129 -6.78 -18.97 0.36
N ILE A 130 -7.18 -17.99 -0.42
CA ILE A 130 -6.38 -17.36 -1.47
C ILE A 130 -6.18 -15.87 -1.16
N THR A 131 -5.08 -15.32 -1.60
CA THR A 131 -4.88 -13.87 -1.55
C THR A 131 -5.88 -13.17 -2.47
N SER A 132 -6.26 -11.94 -2.13
CA SER A 132 -7.23 -11.19 -2.92
C SER A 132 -6.68 -9.85 -3.41
N PRO A 133 -7.29 -9.25 -4.46
CA PRO A 133 -6.90 -7.93 -4.95
C PRO A 133 -7.08 -6.80 -3.93
N VAL A 134 -7.98 -6.99 -2.94
CA VAL A 134 -8.35 -5.99 -1.92
C VAL A 134 -7.74 -6.37 -0.57
N MET A 135 -6.49 -6.82 -0.59
CA MET A 135 -5.68 -7.07 0.62
C MET A 135 -4.59 -6.01 0.77
N PRO A 136 -4.06 -5.80 1.98
CA PRO A 136 -3.04 -4.79 2.24
C PRO A 136 -1.86 -4.83 1.26
N CYS A 137 -1.32 -6.02 0.99
CA CYS A 137 -0.18 -6.21 0.09
C CYS A 137 -0.52 -5.80 -1.35
N SER A 138 -1.66 -6.25 -1.87
CA SER A 138 -2.15 -5.93 -3.21
C SER A 138 -2.41 -4.44 -3.37
N VAL A 139 -3.05 -3.81 -2.37
CA VAL A 139 -3.38 -2.38 -2.38
C VAL A 139 -2.12 -1.51 -2.32
N ALA A 140 -1.10 -1.92 -1.55
CA ALA A 140 0.17 -1.21 -1.52
C ALA A 140 0.87 -1.22 -2.89
N VAL A 141 0.95 -2.38 -3.54
CA VAL A 141 1.54 -2.51 -4.88
C VAL A 141 0.75 -1.70 -5.92
N PHE A 142 -0.58 -1.75 -5.86
CA PHE A 142 -1.45 -0.93 -6.70
C PHE A 142 -1.18 0.56 -6.51
N THR A 143 -1.07 1.01 -5.26
CA THR A 143 -0.81 2.43 -4.93
C THR A 143 0.54 2.88 -5.49
N ILE A 144 1.60 2.07 -5.37
CA ILE A 144 2.91 2.36 -5.94
C ILE A 144 2.80 2.47 -7.47
N GLY A 145 2.13 1.52 -8.12
CA GLY A 145 1.88 1.54 -9.57
C GLY A 145 1.11 2.77 -10.03
N LEU A 146 0.05 3.16 -9.27
CA LEU A 146 -0.75 4.34 -9.53
C LEU A 146 0.10 5.63 -9.47
N MET A 147 0.93 5.75 -8.42
CA MET A 147 1.81 6.91 -8.27
C MET A 147 2.88 6.99 -9.38
N LEU A 148 3.42 5.86 -9.80
CA LEU A 148 4.38 5.83 -10.93
C LEU A 148 3.73 6.18 -12.26
N ALA A 149 2.51 5.69 -12.52
CA ALA A 149 1.81 5.89 -13.79
C ALA A 149 1.26 7.31 -13.96
N PHE A 150 0.73 7.89 -12.88
CA PHE A 150 -0.14 9.05 -12.97
C PHE A 150 0.30 10.22 -12.09
N SER A 151 1.36 10.12 -11.29
CA SER A 151 1.71 11.22 -10.42
C SER A 151 3.15 11.70 -10.64
N GLU A 152 3.29 12.95 -11.06
CA GLU A 152 4.58 13.64 -11.08
C GLU A 152 5.03 14.06 -9.68
N ARG A 153 4.07 14.27 -8.78
CA ARG A 153 4.31 14.62 -7.38
C ARG A 153 3.57 13.64 -6.50
N VAL A 154 4.24 13.14 -5.50
CA VAL A 154 3.70 12.21 -4.50
C VAL A 154 3.86 12.82 -3.12
N ASN A 155 2.90 12.63 -2.25
CA ASN A 155 3.09 12.97 -0.85
C ASN A 155 4.22 12.09 -0.27
N ILE A 156 5.28 12.74 0.23
CA ILE A 156 6.47 12.05 0.72
C ILE A 156 6.15 11.12 1.90
N VAL A 157 5.18 11.50 2.74
CA VAL A 157 4.72 10.66 3.86
C VAL A 157 4.07 9.40 3.33
N LEU A 158 3.21 9.50 2.29
CA LEU A 158 2.63 8.33 1.65
C LEU A 158 3.70 7.40 1.08
N ALA A 159 4.71 7.97 0.39
CA ALA A 159 5.81 7.19 -0.15
C ALA A 159 6.61 6.46 0.94
N MET A 160 6.83 7.09 2.10
CA MET A 160 7.47 6.45 3.26
C MET A 160 6.64 5.27 3.80
N PHE A 161 5.33 5.45 3.93
CA PHE A 161 4.45 4.37 4.37
C PHE A 161 4.45 3.19 3.40
N LEU A 162 4.46 3.46 2.09
CA LEU A 162 4.57 2.42 1.06
C LEU A 162 5.91 1.68 1.11
N CYS A 163 7.03 2.40 1.33
CA CYS A 163 8.33 1.78 1.53
C CYS A 163 8.33 0.86 2.75
N HIS A 164 7.78 1.33 3.87
CA HIS A 164 7.67 0.53 5.09
C HIS A 164 6.85 -0.74 4.86
N TRP A 165 5.70 -0.61 4.18
CA TRP A 165 4.85 -1.77 3.89
C TRP A 165 5.54 -2.79 2.97
N ALA A 166 6.28 -2.33 1.97
CA ALA A 166 7.06 -3.20 1.09
C ALA A 166 8.16 -3.97 1.85
N LEU A 167 8.80 -3.32 2.85
CA LEU A 167 9.75 -3.97 3.75
C LEU A 167 9.09 -5.04 4.64
N ILE A 168 7.87 -4.78 5.14
CA ILE A 168 7.08 -5.80 5.87
C ILE A 168 6.83 -7.00 4.97
N GLY A 169 6.52 -6.81 3.67
CA GLY A 169 6.38 -7.91 2.71
C GLY A 169 7.62 -8.79 2.64
N LEU A 170 8.80 -8.17 2.57
CA LEU A 170 10.06 -8.91 2.57
C LEU A 170 10.25 -9.74 3.85
N SER A 171 9.93 -9.18 5.01
CA SER A 171 10.01 -9.90 6.29
C SER A 171 9.05 -11.09 6.34
N LYS A 172 7.82 -10.94 5.82
CA LYS A 172 6.84 -12.02 5.75
C LYS A 172 7.28 -13.18 4.87
N VAL A 173 7.87 -12.88 3.72
CA VAL A 173 8.44 -13.93 2.84
C VAL A 173 9.50 -14.73 3.58
N TYR A 174 10.42 -14.03 4.24
CA TYR A 174 11.56 -14.67 4.89
C TYR A 174 11.17 -15.44 6.17
N PHE A 175 10.38 -14.81 7.05
CA PHE A 175 10.08 -15.41 8.38
C PHE A 175 8.84 -16.29 8.38
N PHE A 176 7.85 -16.04 7.55
CA PHE A 176 6.58 -16.78 7.53
C PHE A 176 6.42 -17.69 6.32
N GLY A 177 7.36 -17.68 5.37
CA GLY A 177 7.29 -18.51 4.19
C GLY A 177 6.00 -18.25 3.38
N ILE A 178 5.62 -16.98 3.24
CA ILE A 178 4.47 -16.55 2.42
C ILE A 178 4.99 -16.10 1.06
N PRO A 179 5.07 -16.99 0.07
CA PRO A 179 5.69 -16.67 -1.21
C PRO A 179 4.91 -15.63 -2.01
N GLU A 180 3.61 -15.48 -1.76
CA GLU A 180 2.77 -14.44 -2.39
C GLU A 180 3.31 -13.02 -2.12
N ASP A 181 3.92 -12.79 -0.96
CA ASP A 181 4.45 -11.48 -0.59
C ASP A 181 5.79 -11.13 -1.29
N TYR A 182 6.36 -12.03 -2.12
CA TYR A 182 7.42 -11.64 -3.07
C TYR A 182 6.96 -10.56 -4.04
N LEU A 183 5.68 -10.56 -4.42
CA LEU A 183 5.11 -9.52 -5.29
C LEU A 183 5.16 -8.13 -4.61
N LEU A 184 4.88 -8.09 -3.30
CA LEU A 184 5.02 -6.87 -2.51
C LEU A 184 6.51 -6.52 -2.28
N ALA A 185 7.35 -7.49 -1.94
CA ALA A 185 8.77 -7.27 -1.71
C ALA A 185 9.48 -6.67 -2.94
N CYS A 186 9.13 -7.13 -4.15
CA CYS A 186 9.65 -6.56 -5.39
C CYS A 186 9.25 -5.08 -5.59
N SER A 187 8.19 -4.61 -4.95
CA SER A 187 7.72 -3.23 -5.06
C SER A 187 8.52 -2.23 -4.21
N ILE A 188 9.46 -2.71 -3.37
CA ILE A 188 10.30 -1.82 -2.53
C ILE A 188 11.15 -0.89 -3.40
N VAL A 189 11.69 -1.38 -4.50
CA VAL A 189 12.54 -0.58 -5.40
C VAL A 189 11.78 0.61 -5.99
N PRO A 190 10.60 0.43 -6.62
CA PRO A 190 9.81 1.57 -7.09
C PRO A 190 9.27 2.46 -5.96
N ALA A 191 8.99 1.92 -4.78
CA ALA A 191 8.59 2.72 -3.62
C ALA A 191 9.73 3.63 -3.15
N LEU A 192 10.96 3.11 -3.04
CA LEU A 192 12.15 3.88 -2.73
C LEU A 192 12.44 4.94 -3.82
N TYR A 193 12.27 4.58 -5.09
CA TYR A 193 12.39 5.53 -6.18
C TYR A 193 11.42 6.71 -6.03
N LEU A 194 10.15 6.45 -5.73
CA LEU A 194 9.16 7.49 -5.47
C LEU A 194 9.57 8.38 -4.29
N PHE A 195 10.01 7.77 -3.19
CA PHE A 195 10.46 8.49 -2.01
C PHE A 195 11.65 9.40 -2.32
N PHE A 196 12.72 8.89 -2.92
CA PHE A 196 13.91 9.68 -3.22
C PHE A 196 13.64 10.76 -4.27
N ARG A 197 12.81 10.48 -5.27
CA ARG A 197 12.39 11.48 -6.26
C ARG A 197 11.72 12.67 -5.59
N GLU A 198 10.79 12.45 -4.67
CA GLU A 198 10.10 13.52 -3.97
C GLU A 198 11.03 14.21 -2.96
N TYR A 199 11.86 13.45 -2.24
CA TYR A 199 12.83 14.00 -1.30
C TYR A 199 13.82 14.96 -1.98
N ILE A 200 14.39 14.57 -3.11
CA ILE A 200 15.32 15.43 -3.88
C ILE A 200 14.56 16.65 -4.41
N ARG A 201 13.37 16.47 -4.98
CA ARG A 201 12.59 17.59 -5.50
C ARG A 201 12.22 18.60 -4.41
N ASP A 202 11.89 18.14 -3.24
CA ASP A 202 11.54 19.00 -2.14
C ASP A 202 12.74 19.74 -1.55
N ASN A 203 13.92 19.19 -1.64
CA ASN A 203 15.16 19.83 -1.21
C ASN A 203 15.83 20.71 -2.30
N ALA A 204 15.51 20.52 -3.58
CA ALA A 204 16.14 21.22 -4.71
C ALA A 204 15.59 22.63 -5.00
N GLY A 205 15.27 23.40 -3.95
CA GLY A 205 15.21 24.85 -4.10
C GLY A 205 13.87 25.48 -4.49
N ARG A 206 13.07 25.84 -3.46
CA ARG A 206 12.13 26.97 -3.54
C ARG A 206 12.30 27.87 -2.31
N PRO A 207 12.38 29.20 -2.48
CA PRO A 207 12.70 30.15 -1.39
C PRO A 207 11.62 30.31 -0.30
N THR A 208 10.46 29.65 -0.42
CA THR A 208 9.31 29.78 0.50
C THR A 208 8.99 28.52 1.29
N LYS A 209 9.86 27.51 1.29
CA LYS A 209 9.64 26.25 2.03
C LYS A 209 10.13 26.35 3.48
N PRO A 210 9.52 25.57 4.41
CA PRO A 210 10.10 25.40 5.75
C PRO A 210 11.58 25.06 5.61
N SER A 211 12.38 25.57 6.53
CA SER A 211 13.85 25.42 6.41
C SER A 211 14.20 23.94 6.17
N PRO A 212 15.17 23.64 5.32
CA PRO A 212 15.57 22.24 5.05
C PRO A 212 15.87 21.45 6.33
N ARG A 213 16.27 22.13 7.39
CA ARG A 213 16.52 21.56 8.71
C ARG A 213 15.23 21.03 9.36
N VAL A 214 14.13 21.78 9.30
CA VAL A 214 12.83 21.36 9.88
C VAL A 214 12.25 20.18 9.10
N LEU A 215 12.32 20.23 7.76
CA LEU A 215 11.86 19.13 6.91
C LEU A 215 12.68 17.87 7.14
N ASN A 216 14.01 17.98 7.19
CA ASN A 216 14.91 16.87 7.46
C ASN A 216 14.70 16.29 8.87
N ALA A 217 14.47 17.14 9.88
CA ALA A 217 14.15 16.69 11.24
C ALA A 217 12.82 15.93 11.29
N LEU A 218 11.78 16.45 10.64
CA LEU A 218 10.48 15.76 10.51
C LEU A 218 10.63 14.42 9.80
N LEU A 219 11.35 14.36 8.69
CA LEU A 219 11.62 13.13 7.96
C LEU A 219 12.43 12.14 8.81
N ALA A 220 13.45 12.62 9.53
CA ALA A 220 14.24 11.78 10.44
C ALA A 220 13.36 11.19 11.56
N VAL A 221 12.49 12.01 12.18
CA VAL A 221 11.55 11.55 13.21
C VAL A 221 10.57 10.52 12.63
N MET A 222 9.99 10.78 11.46
CA MET A 222 9.09 9.85 10.80
C MET A 222 9.80 8.53 10.44
N CYS A 223 11.02 8.59 9.88
CA CYS A 223 11.83 7.41 9.61
C CYS A 223 12.15 6.63 10.88
N LEU A 224 12.45 7.32 11.99
CA LEU A 224 12.73 6.70 13.27
C LEU A 224 11.47 6.00 13.82
N ILE A 225 10.31 6.66 13.79
CA ILE A 225 9.04 6.06 14.21
C ILE A 225 8.74 4.81 13.36
N ILE A 226 8.79 4.92 12.03
CA ILE A 226 8.54 3.80 11.12
C ILE A 226 9.57 2.68 11.33
N GLY A 227 10.85 3.03 11.52
CA GLY A 227 11.93 2.10 11.81
C GLY A 227 11.76 1.38 13.15
N CYS A 228 11.31 2.08 14.19
CA CYS A 228 10.99 1.47 15.49
C CYS A 228 9.82 0.50 15.38
N PHE A 229 8.74 0.87 14.67
CA PHE A 229 7.62 -0.03 14.40
C PHE A 229 8.06 -1.27 13.63
N PHE A 230 8.89 -1.10 12.61
CA PHE A 230 9.44 -2.22 11.84
C PHE A 230 10.30 -3.13 12.71
N ALA A 231 11.23 -2.55 13.49
CA ALA A 231 12.09 -3.30 14.39
C ALA A 231 11.28 -4.03 15.47
N PHE A 232 10.27 -3.37 16.06
CA PHE A 232 9.38 -4.01 17.03
C PHE A 232 8.61 -5.17 16.43
N THR A 233 8.02 -5.00 15.25
CA THR A 233 7.31 -6.06 14.54
C THR A 233 8.23 -7.23 14.22
N LEU A 234 9.45 -6.95 13.77
CA LEU A 234 10.44 -7.95 13.41
C LEU A 234 10.94 -8.71 14.64
N LEU A 235 11.25 -8.02 15.75
CA LEU A 235 11.66 -8.62 17.01
C LEU A 235 10.56 -9.50 17.61
N HIS A 236 9.32 -9.02 17.56
CA HIS A 236 8.16 -9.80 18.02
C HIS A 236 7.98 -11.06 17.18
N GLN A 237 8.15 -10.96 15.87
CA GLN A 237 8.10 -12.11 14.98
C GLN A 237 9.23 -13.11 15.25
N LEU A 238 10.44 -12.63 15.56
CA LEU A 238 11.57 -13.47 15.93
C LEU A 238 11.37 -14.18 17.29
N ASN A 239 10.79 -13.48 18.27
CA ASN A 239 10.49 -14.08 19.58
C ASN A 239 9.42 -15.17 19.48
N LEU A 240 8.46 -15.06 18.54
CA LEU A 240 7.50 -16.14 18.26
C LEU A 240 8.17 -17.41 17.70
N PHE A 241 9.40 -17.32 17.17
CA PHE A 241 10.18 -18.46 16.70
C PHE A 241 11.09 -19.05 17.78
N THR A 242 11.38 -18.32 18.87
CA THR A 242 12.23 -18.81 19.96
C THR A 242 11.45 -19.60 21.03
N ASP A 243 10.12 -19.48 21.05
CA ASP A 243 9.23 -20.18 21.97
C ASP A 243 8.58 -21.46 21.36
N CYS A 244 9.06 -21.90 20.19
CA CYS A 244 8.80 -23.21 19.57
C CYS A 244 10.08 -24.03 19.51
#